data_91220570f5a6aac3adaa3855c97bb4a4
#
_entry.id   91220570f5a6aac3adaa3855c97bb4a4
#
_cell.length_a   1.000
_cell.length_b   1.000
_cell.length_c   1.000
_cell.angle_alpha   90.00
_cell.angle_beta   90.00
_cell.angle_gamma   90.00
#
_symmetry.space_group_name_H-M   'P 1'
#
loop_
_entity.id
_entity.type
_entity.pdbx_description
1 polymer ?
#
loop_
_entity_poly.entity_id
_entity_poly.type
_entity_poly.pdbx_seq_one_letter_code
_entity_poly.pdbx_strand_id
1 'polypeptide(L)'
;MGDIELWNEAEANLRSVLDELCGENQYRINEGDGAFYGPKIDIKMKDCLGREWQMGTVQVDFQLPLRFNLSYIDSNGDKKVPILIHRALFGSFERFIGIITEHFAGAFPVWLAPVQVKVLPISDNQKAYAEEVVARLAKEGLRVELDDRQEKIGYKIREAQLSKVPYMLILGEKEVEAGAVGVRARKEGDIGAMPIDAFVAKIKEEVENFVR
;
A
#
# COMPACT_ATOMS: atom_id res chain seq x y z
N MET A 1 -34.47 -3.90 6.51
CA MET A 1 -35.39 -4.00 5.34
C MET A 1 -35.33 -5.41 4.80
N GLY A 2 -36.45 -5.95 4.35
CA GLY A 2 -36.54 -7.28 3.72
C GLY A 2 -37.08 -8.34 4.65
N ASP A 3 -36.90 -9.60 4.26
CA ASP A 3 -37.39 -10.77 4.98
C ASP A 3 -36.57 -11.02 6.25
N ILE A 4 -37.23 -11.14 7.40
CA ILE A 4 -36.59 -11.35 8.69
C ILE A 4 -35.92 -12.73 8.79
N GLU A 5 -36.46 -13.74 8.12
CA GLU A 5 -35.87 -15.07 8.11
C GLU A 5 -34.52 -15.08 7.39
N LEU A 6 -34.42 -14.38 6.25
CA LEU A 6 -33.17 -14.18 5.52
C LEU A 6 -32.12 -13.43 6.37
N TRP A 7 -32.55 -12.44 7.14
CA TRP A 7 -31.66 -11.73 8.06
C TRP A 7 -31.11 -12.68 9.14
N ASN A 8 -31.97 -13.43 9.78
CA ASN A 8 -31.58 -14.36 10.83
C ASN A 8 -30.63 -15.46 10.31
N GLU A 9 -30.90 -16.00 9.11
CA GLU A 9 -30.03 -16.96 8.45
C GLU A 9 -28.66 -16.36 8.11
N ALA A 10 -28.64 -15.17 7.53
CA ALA A 10 -27.39 -14.49 7.17
C ALA A 10 -26.55 -14.14 8.41
N GLU A 11 -27.17 -13.66 9.50
CA GLU A 11 -26.50 -13.38 10.77
C GLU A 11 -25.94 -14.67 11.40
N ALA A 12 -26.71 -15.76 11.39
CA ALA A 12 -26.26 -17.04 11.91
C ALA A 12 -25.05 -17.58 11.12
N ASN A 13 -25.08 -17.47 9.78
CA ASN A 13 -23.98 -17.86 8.91
C ASN A 13 -22.72 -17.03 9.19
N LEU A 14 -22.84 -15.69 9.28
CA LEU A 14 -21.69 -14.81 9.59
C LEU A 14 -21.12 -15.12 10.98
N ARG A 15 -21.96 -15.43 11.97
CA ARG A 15 -21.52 -15.82 13.32
C ARG A 15 -20.77 -17.14 13.27
N SER A 16 -21.29 -18.16 12.59
CA SER A 16 -20.61 -19.45 12.41
C SER A 16 -19.21 -19.31 11.79
N VAL A 17 -19.08 -18.46 10.77
CA VAL A 17 -17.77 -18.16 10.16
C VAL A 17 -16.82 -17.48 11.14
N LEU A 18 -17.30 -16.56 11.97
CA LEU A 18 -16.46 -15.89 12.97
C LEU A 18 -16.05 -16.85 14.10
N ASP A 19 -16.93 -17.73 14.54
CA ASP A 19 -16.62 -18.76 15.54
C ASP A 19 -15.52 -19.72 15.03
N GLU A 20 -15.60 -20.11 13.76
CA GLU A 20 -14.58 -20.96 13.11
C GLU A 20 -13.22 -20.26 12.96
N LEU A 21 -13.22 -18.99 12.53
CA LEU A 21 -11.97 -18.28 12.22
C LEU A 21 -11.30 -17.64 13.43
N CYS A 22 -12.06 -17.11 14.35
CA CYS A 22 -11.56 -16.36 15.50
C CYS A 22 -11.69 -17.11 16.82
N GLY A 23 -12.59 -18.09 16.89
CA GLY A 23 -13.03 -18.73 18.13
C GLY A 23 -14.25 -18.06 18.72
N GLU A 24 -15.04 -18.84 19.47
CA GLU A 24 -16.26 -18.36 20.14
C GLU A 24 -15.97 -17.17 21.05
N ASN A 25 -16.80 -16.13 20.97
CA ASN A 25 -16.71 -14.91 21.80
C ASN A 25 -15.43 -14.08 21.63
N GLN A 26 -14.64 -14.28 20.56
CA GLN A 26 -13.48 -13.45 20.24
C GLN A 26 -13.83 -12.23 19.37
N TYR A 27 -15.09 -11.96 19.16
CA TYR A 27 -15.63 -10.82 18.44
C TYR A 27 -16.76 -10.14 19.21
N ARG A 28 -17.09 -8.92 18.82
CA ARG A 28 -18.18 -8.16 19.44
C ARG A 28 -19.38 -8.09 18.49
N ILE A 29 -20.56 -8.34 19.02
CA ILE A 29 -21.81 -8.15 18.30
C ILE A 29 -22.29 -6.72 18.55
N ASN A 30 -22.58 -5.99 17.49
CA ASN A 30 -23.17 -4.67 17.51
C ASN A 30 -24.58 -4.75 16.90
N GLU A 31 -25.58 -4.92 17.76
CA GLU A 31 -26.97 -4.94 17.31
C GLU A 31 -27.36 -3.61 16.67
N GLY A 32 -28.07 -3.67 15.55
CA GLY A 32 -28.55 -2.49 14.83
C GLY A 32 -27.52 -1.74 13.98
N ASP A 33 -26.25 -2.19 13.93
CA ASP A 33 -25.17 -1.57 13.14
C ASP A 33 -25.01 -2.21 11.75
N GLY A 34 -25.94 -3.05 11.33
CA GLY A 34 -25.99 -3.63 9.98
C GLY A 34 -26.28 -2.57 8.89
N ALA A 35 -25.92 -2.90 7.64
CA ALA A 35 -26.36 -2.09 6.50
C ALA A 35 -27.87 -2.30 6.24
N PHE A 36 -28.52 -1.37 5.55
CA PHE A 36 -29.97 -1.52 5.25
C PHE A 36 -30.25 -2.73 4.35
N TYR A 37 -29.23 -3.23 3.66
CA TYR A 37 -29.30 -4.34 2.70
C TYR A 37 -28.86 -5.70 3.27
N GLY A 38 -28.29 -5.74 4.46
CA GLY A 38 -27.90 -6.99 5.13
C GLY A 38 -26.92 -6.82 6.28
N PRO A 39 -26.60 -7.91 6.99
CA PRO A 39 -25.64 -7.92 8.06
C PRO A 39 -24.19 -7.84 7.55
N LYS A 40 -23.27 -7.46 8.44
CA LYS A 40 -21.86 -7.25 8.09
C LYS A 40 -20.89 -7.69 9.17
N ILE A 41 -19.67 -8.00 8.76
CA ILE A 41 -18.50 -8.12 9.62
C ILE A 41 -17.62 -6.89 9.37
N ASP A 42 -17.27 -6.17 10.43
CA ASP A 42 -16.34 -5.04 10.37
C ASP A 42 -15.03 -5.40 11.08
N ILE A 43 -13.90 -5.13 10.41
CA ILE A 43 -12.57 -5.29 10.97
C ILE A 43 -12.07 -3.92 11.38
N LYS A 44 -11.88 -3.73 12.69
CA LYS A 44 -11.42 -2.48 13.28
C LYS A 44 -9.99 -2.62 13.77
N MET A 45 -9.18 -1.57 13.53
CA MET A 45 -7.79 -1.50 13.98
C MET A 45 -7.57 -0.23 14.79
N LYS A 46 -6.73 -0.33 15.80
CA LYS A 46 -6.30 0.85 16.58
C LYS A 46 -4.99 1.38 16.04
N ASP A 47 -4.90 2.69 15.90
CA ASP A 47 -3.65 3.37 15.60
C ASP A 47 -2.78 3.56 16.86
N CYS A 48 -1.60 4.16 16.68
CA CYS A 48 -0.65 4.42 17.77
C CYS A 48 -1.17 5.41 18.83
N LEU A 49 -2.21 6.19 18.51
CA LEU A 49 -2.90 7.08 19.44
C LEU A 49 -4.12 6.45 20.11
N GLY A 50 -4.39 5.16 19.84
CA GLY A 50 -5.53 4.43 20.36
C GLY A 50 -6.87 4.75 19.67
N ARG A 51 -6.87 5.53 18.58
CA ARG A 51 -8.09 5.79 17.80
C ARG A 51 -8.46 4.55 17.00
N GLU A 52 -9.74 4.19 17.04
CA GLU A 52 -10.27 3.03 16.34
C GLU A 52 -10.73 3.40 14.91
N TRP A 53 -10.24 2.63 13.93
CA TRP A 53 -10.55 2.79 12.53
C TRP A 53 -11.18 1.53 11.96
N GLN A 54 -12.32 1.66 11.31
CA GLN A 54 -12.90 0.61 10.49
C GLN A 54 -12.09 0.50 9.20
N MET A 55 -11.37 -0.59 9.04
CA MET A 55 -10.50 -0.85 7.89
C MET A 55 -11.15 -1.84 6.92
N GLY A 56 -11.41 -3.04 7.37
CA GLY A 56 -12.05 -4.06 6.54
C GLY A 56 -13.53 -4.19 6.81
N THR A 57 -14.27 -4.64 5.79
CA THR A 57 -15.67 -5.04 5.96
C THR A 57 -16.03 -6.15 4.98
N VAL A 58 -16.90 -7.04 5.42
CA VAL A 58 -17.59 -8.03 4.59
C VAL A 58 -19.08 -7.84 4.83
N GLN A 59 -19.82 -7.51 3.81
CA GLN A 59 -21.25 -7.16 3.90
C GLN A 59 -22.06 -8.06 2.98
N VAL A 60 -23.05 -8.73 3.55
CA VAL A 60 -23.98 -9.56 2.80
C VAL A 60 -25.12 -8.69 2.29
N ASP A 61 -25.46 -8.76 1.01
CA ASP A 61 -26.47 -7.96 0.38
C ASP A 61 -27.46 -8.86 -0.39
N PHE A 62 -28.67 -8.93 0.11
CA PHE A 62 -29.78 -9.63 -0.53
C PHE A 62 -30.87 -8.68 -1.02
N GLN A 63 -30.68 -7.35 -0.93
CA GLN A 63 -31.66 -6.34 -1.34
C GLN A 63 -31.37 -5.77 -2.72
N LEU A 64 -30.12 -5.40 -3.03
CA LEU A 64 -29.79 -4.82 -4.33
C LEU A 64 -30.02 -5.80 -5.49
N PRO A 65 -29.71 -7.09 -5.38
CA PRO A 65 -30.05 -8.04 -6.42
C PRO A 65 -31.54 -8.09 -6.75
N LEU A 66 -32.39 -8.05 -5.75
CA LEU A 66 -33.84 -7.97 -5.92
C LEU A 66 -34.28 -6.69 -6.63
N ARG A 67 -33.75 -5.54 -6.20
CA ARG A 67 -34.09 -4.23 -6.77
C ARG A 67 -33.63 -4.07 -8.22
N PHE A 68 -32.49 -4.68 -8.58
CA PHE A 68 -31.96 -4.67 -9.94
C PHE A 68 -32.47 -5.84 -10.80
N ASN A 69 -33.40 -6.66 -10.27
CA ASN A 69 -33.92 -7.85 -10.96
C ASN A 69 -32.80 -8.79 -11.45
N LEU A 70 -31.74 -8.93 -10.67
CA LEU A 70 -30.64 -9.84 -10.99
C LEU A 70 -31.10 -11.29 -10.83
N SER A 71 -30.63 -12.16 -11.71
CA SER A 71 -30.94 -13.58 -11.63
C SER A 71 -29.81 -14.42 -12.23
N TYR A 72 -29.72 -15.65 -11.76
CA TYR A 72 -28.86 -16.69 -12.34
C TYR A 72 -29.68 -17.99 -12.50
N ILE A 73 -29.15 -18.89 -13.31
CA ILE A 73 -29.72 -20.25 -13.44
C ILE A 73 -28.89 -21.16 -12.53
N ASP A 74 -29.54 -21.82 -11.60
CA ASP A 74 -28.91 -22.74 -10.68
C ASP A 74 -28.60 -24.10 -11.34
N SER A 75 -27.97 -25.02 -10.58
CA SER A 75 -27.60 -26.35 -11.04
C SER A 75 -28.82 -27.24 -11.48
N ASN A 76 -30.02 -26.89 -11.02
CA ASN A 76 -31.25 -27.60 -11.33
C ASN A 76 -31.99 -27.00 -12.55
N GLY A 77 -31.45 -25.90 -13.11
CA GLY A 77 -32.08 -25.15 -14.20
C GLY A 77 -33.09 -24.10 -13.75
N ASP A 78 -33.23 -23.86 -12.44
CA ASP A 78 -34.15 -22.86 -11.89
C ASP A 78 -33.56 -21.48 -11.89
N LYS A 79 -34.40 -20.47 -12.14
CA LYS A 79 -34.02 -19.06 -12.07
C LYS A 79 -34.08 -18.59 -10.63
N LYS A 80 -32.91 -18.17 -10.08
CA LYS A 80 -32.78 -17.68 -8.71
C LYS A 80 -32.18 -16.27 -8.64
N VAL A 81 -32.44 -15.56 -7.55
CA VAL A 81 -31.81 -14.26 -7.25
C VAL A 81 -30.48 -14.50 -6.55
N PRO A 82 -29.37 -13.90 -7.00
CA PRO A 82 -28.09 -14.04 -6.32
C PRO A 82 -28.05 -13.25 -5.00
N ILE A 83 -27.11 -13.60 -4.14
CA ILE A 83 -26.69 -12.77 -2.98
C ILE A 83 -25.36 -12.13 -3.37
N LEU A 84 -25.18 -10.85 -3.07
CA LEU A 84 -23.93 -10.13 -3.27
C LEU A 84 -23.15 -10.06 -1.97
N ILE A 85 -21.84 -10.15 -2.08
CA ILE A 85 -20.92 -9.93 -0.97
C ILE A 85 -20.04 -8.74 -1.33
N HIS A 86 -20.21 -7.65 -0.59
CA HIS A 86 -19.36 -6.47 -0.68
C HIS A 86 -18.17 -6.65 0.27
N ARG A 87 -16.97 -6.45 -0.24
CA ARG A 87 -15.75 -6.58 0.55
C ARG A 87 -14.84 -5.38 0.36
N ALA A 88 -14.41 -4.78 1.46
CA ALA A 88 -13.32 -3.82 1.50
C ALA A 88 -12.22 -4.34 2.42
N LEU A 89 -10.94 -4.09 2.07
CA LEU A 89 -9.77 -4.49 2.86
C LEU A 89 -9.26 -3.33 3.74
N PHE A 90 -9.27 -2.11 3.21
CA PHE A 90 -8.64 -0.95 3.84
C PHE A 90 -9.58 0.26 3.97
N GLY A 91 -10.88 0.06 3.79
CA GLY A 91 -11.85 1.16 3.70
C GLY A 91 -11.69 1.94 2.40
N SER A 92 -11.74 3.28 2.45
CA SER A 92 -11.43 4.12 1.29
C SER A 92 -9.91 4.34 1.15
N PHE A 93 -9.46 4.57 -0.09
CA PHE A 93 -8.04 4.88 -0.37
C PHE A 93 -7.56 6.11 0.40
N GLU A 94 -8.36 7.17 0.44
CA GLU A 94 -8.01 8.42 1.12
C GLU A 94 -7.81 8.22 2.61
N ARG A 95 -8.71 7.48 3.25
CA ARG A 95 -8.60 7.16 4.68
C ARG A 95 -7.36 6.32 4.94
N PHE A 96 -7.13 5.29 4.14
CA PHE A 96 -5.97 4.42 4.29
C PHE A 96 -4.66 5.17 4.09
N ILE A 97 -4.55 5.96 3.02
CA ILE A 97 -3.37 6.79 2.75
C ILE A 97 -3.13 7.77 3.91
N GLY A 98 -4.18 8.41 4.43
CA GLY A 98 -4.06 9.30 5.59
C GLY A 98 -3.50 8.57 6.81
N ILE A 99 -4.04 7.41 7.15
CA ILE A 99 -3.62 6.59 8.30
C ILE A 99 -2.16 6.16 8.16
N ILE A 100 -1.76 5.61 7.01
CA ILE A 100 -0.38 5.14 6.81
C ILE A 100 0.61 6.29 6.74
N THR A 101 0.22 7.45 6.18
CA THR A 101 1.06 8.65 6.17
C THR A 101 1.33 9.13 7.59
N GLU A 102 0.33 9.15 8.44
CA GLU A 102 0.48 9.49 9.85
C GLU A 102 1.31 8.44 10.60
N HIS A 103 1.04 7.15 10.37
CA HIS A 103 1.77 6.05 11.00
C HIS A 103 3.28 6.09 10.72
N PHE A 104 3.68 6.36 9.48
CA PHE A 104 5.08 6.47 9.08
C PHE A 104 5.62 7.91 9.22
N ALA A 105 4.83 8.85 9.68
CA ALA A 105 5.16 10.29 9.67
C ALA A 105 5.66 10.75 8.28
N GLY A 106 5.13 10.19 7.20
CA GLY A 106 5.54 10.41 5.82
C GLY A 106 6.85 9.73 5.40
N ALA A 107 7.58 9.10 6.33
CA ALA A 107 8.84 8.41 6.05
C ALA A 107 8.58 6.94 5.68
N PHE A 108 7.90 6.71 4.58
CA PHE A 108 7.52 5.38 4.11
C PHE A 108 8.72 4.43 3.95
N PRO A 109 8.57 3.14 4.25
CA PRO A 109 9.56 2.13 3.88
C PRO A 109 9.71 2.06 2.35
N VAL A 110 10.82 1.50 1.88
CA VAL A 110 11.18 1.49 0.45
C VAL A 110 10.07 0.91 -0.43
N TRP A 111 9.49 -0.22 -0.03
CA TRP A 111 8.44 -0.89 -0.81
C TRP A 111 7.16 -0.06 -0.97
N LEU A 112 6.87 0.86 -0.03
CA LEU A 112 5.67 1.69 -0.03
C LEU A 112 5.93 3.13 -0.51
N ALA A 113 7.18 3.61 -0.51
CA ALA A 113 7.53 4.98 -0.86
C ALA A 113 7.12 5.33 -2.30
N PRO A 114 6.41 6.45 -2.55
CA PRO A 114 6.06 6.90 -3.90
C PRO A 114 7.29 7.09 -4.80
N VAL A 115 8.35 7.65 -4.23
CA VAL A 115 9.69 7.75 -4.82
C VAL A 115 10.62 6.94 -3.94
N GLN A 116 11.18 5.85 -4.50
CA GLN A 116 12.08 4.96 -3.77
C GLN A 116 13.53 5.46 -3.82
N VAL A 117 13.90 6.00 -4.97
CA VAL A 117 15.26 6.46 -5.25
C VAL A 117 15.22 7.81 -5.94
N LYS A 118 16.05 8.74 -5.49
CA LYS A 118 16.30 10.01 -6.17
C LYS A 118 17.73 10.07 -6.66
N VAL A 119 17.92 10.27 -7.96
CA VAL A 119 19.23 10.35 -8.60
C VAL A 119 19.65 11.81 -8.70
N LEU A 120 20.83 12.13 -8.13
CA LEU A 120 21.35 13.48 -7.94
C LEU A 120 22.70 13.64 -8.62
N PRO A 121 22.77 14.05 -9.91
CA PRO A 121 24.04 14.42 -10.53
C PRO A 121 24.61 15.69 -9.87
N ILE A 122 25.93 15.72 -9.64
CA ILE A 122 26.63 16.86 -9.02
C ILE A 122 26.68 18.03 -9.99
N SER A 123 26.89 17.76 -11.29
CA SER A 123 26.89 18.78 -12.35
C SER A 123 26.28 18.22 -13.65
N ASP A 124 26.14 19.08 -14.64
CA ASP A 124 25.60 18.70 -15.96
C ASP A 124 26.46 17.63 -16.68
N ASN A 125 27.76 17.54 -16.36
CA ASN A 125 28.66 16.53 -16.95
C ASN A 125 28.25 15.09 -16.62
N GLN A 126 27.56 14.87 -15.48
CA GLN A 126 27.08 13.56 -15.05
C GLN A 126 25.63 13.27 -15.49
N LYS A 127 24.99 14.20 -16.21
CA LYS A 127 23.57 14.07 -16.58
C LYS A 127 23.29 12.83 -17.43
N ALA A 128 24.12 12.56 -18.44
CA ALA A 128 23.94 11.40 -19.31
C ALA A 128 24.02 10.09 -18.52
N TYR A 129 25.01 9.97 -17.63
CA TYR A 129 25.11 8.80 -16.75
C TYR A 129 23.94 8.70 -15.76
N ALA A 130 23.46 9.84 -15.24
CA ALA A 130 22.30 9.85 -14.36
C ALA A 130 21.02 9.34 -15.06
N GLU A 131 20.84 9.71 -16.33
CA GLU A 131 19.72 9.21 -17.15
C GLU A 131 19.83 7.69 -17.40
N GLU A 132 21.05 7.17 -17.65
CA GLU A 132 21.30 5.73 -17.76
C GLU A 132 20.97 4.98 -16.45
N VAL A 133 21.40 5.53 -15.30
CA VAL A 133 21.10 4.98 -13.98
C VAL A 133 19.60 4.95 -13.75
N VAL A 134 18.88 6.04 -14.03
CA VAL A 134 17.42 6.11 -13.90
C VAL A 134 16.75 5.07 -14.78
N ALA A 135 17.14 4.98 -16.06
CA ALA A 135 16.58 4.00 -17.00
C ALA A 135 16.81 2.55 -16.52
N ARG A 136 18.02 2.27 -16.00
CA ARG A 136 18.36 0.95 -15.45
C ARG A 136 17.48 0.59 -14.27
N LEU A 137 17.33 1.51 -13.30
CA LEU A 137 16.51 1.29 -12.10
C LEU A 137 15.01 1.17 -12.44
N ALA A 138 14.52 2.00 -13.34
CA ALA A 138 13.12 1.95 -13.81
C ALA A 138 12.80 0.62 -14.51
N LYS A 139 13.74 0.07 -15.30
CA LYS A 139 13.61 -1.25 -15.93
C LYS A 139 13.46 -2.38 -14.90
N GLU A 140 14.03 -2.21 -13.71
CA GLU A 140 13.89 -3.15 -12.59
C GLU A 140 12.60 -2.95 -11.78
N GLY A 141 11.71 -2.05 -12.24
CA GLY A 141 10.43 -1.78 -11.59
C GLY A 141 10.49 -0.81 -10.41
N LEU A 142 11.61 -0.11 -10.23
CA LEU A 142 11.75 0.87 -9.15
C LEU A 142 11.15 2.22 -9.53
N ARG A 143 10.57 2.92 -8.57
CA ARG A 143 10.06 4.29 -8.69
C ARG A 143 11.19 5.28 -8.43
N VAL A 144 11.72 5.85 -9.52
CA VAL A 144 12.93 6.67 -9.51
C VAL A 144 12.63 8.06 -10.02
N GLU A 145 13.21 9.08 -9.40
CA GLU A 145 13.22 10.46 -9.87
C GLU A 145 14.64 10.95 -10.14
N LEU A 146 14.82 11.70 -11.23
CA LEU A 146 16.04 12.44 -11.52
C LEU A 146 15.87 13.90 -11.05
N ASP A 147 16.85 14.40 -10.29
CA ASP A 147 16.93 15.82 -9.98
C ASP A 147 18.08 16.46 -10.77
N ASP A 148 17.80 16.84 -12.00
CA ASP A 148 18.75 17.44 -12.92
C ASP A 148 18.79 18.98 -12.86
N ARG A 149 18.15 19.57 -11.85
CA ARG A 149 18.17 21.03 -11.64
C ARG A 149 19.60 21.54 -11.47
N GLN A 150 19.88 22.74 -11.97
CA GLN A 150 21.18 23.42 -11.78
C GLN A 150 21.29 24.02 -10.37
N GLU A 151 21.31 23.13 -9.37
CA GLU A 151 21.39 23.49 -7.96
C GLU A 151 22.60 22.81 -7.29
N LYS A 152 23.09 23.40 -6.20
CA LYS A 152 24.17 22.79 -5.42
C LYS A 152 23.75 21.45 -4.87
N ILE A 153 24.64 20.45 -4.94
CA ILE A 153 24.35 19.08 -4.48
C ILE A 153 23.83 19.05 -3.03
N GLY A 154 24.36 19.88 -2.15
CA GLY A 154 23.88 19.98 -0.77
C GLY A 154 22.41 20.41 -0.66
N TYR A 155 21.96 21.29 -1.57
CA TYR A 155 20.56 21.69 -1.64
C TYR A 155 19.68 20.54 -2.13
N LYS A 156 20.07 19.84 -3.21
CA LYS A 156 19.34 18.67 -3.73
C LYS A 156 19.21 17.56 -2.67
N ILE A 157 20.29 17.28 -1.93
CA ILE A 157 20.27 16.31 -0.82
C ILE A 157 19.28 16.74 0.26
N ARG A 158 19.32 18.02 0.67
CA ARG A 158 18.40 18.54 1.69
C ARG A 158 16.94 18.43 1.27
N GLU A 159 16.61 18.77 0.04
CA GLU A 159 15.26 18.65 -0.52
C GLU A 159 14.78 17.20 -0.52
N ALA A 160 15.62 16.27 -0.95
CA ALA A 160 15.32 14.85 -0.93
C ALA A 160 15.14 14.31 0.50
N GLN A 161 15.92 14.81 1.47
CA GLN A 161 15.75 14.48 2.90
C GLN A 161 14.43 15.03 3.47
N LEU A 162 14.07 16.26 3.14
CA LEU A 162 12.79 16.86 3.55
C LEU A 162 11.59 16.11 2.95
N SER A 163 11.73 15.63 1.71
CA SER A 163 10.73 14.77 1.04
C SER A 163 10.76 13.32 1.54
N LYS A 164 11.67 13.01 2.49
CA LYS A 164 11.79 11.68 3.14
C LYS A 164 12.01 10.52 2.17
N VAL A 165 12.67 10.78 1.03
CA VAL A 165 13.04 9.76 0.05
C VAL A 165 13.93 8.72 0.71
N PRO A 166 13.68 7.40 0.54
CA PRO A 166 14.48 6.34 1.17
C PRO A 166 15.94 6.34 0.76
N TYR A 167 16.21 6.48 -0.54
CA TYR A 167 17.56 6.44 -1.10
C TYR A 167 17.83 7.61 -2.04
N MET A 168 19.04 8.16 -1.94
CA MET A 168 19.60 9.11 -2.88
C MET A 168 20.84 8.50 -3.51
N LEU A 169 20.99 8.60 -4.84
CA LEU A 169 22.18 8.23 -5.58
C LEU A 169 22.89 9.51 -6.03
N ILE A 170 24.06 9.74 -5.46
CA ILE A 170 24.90 10.90 -5.76
C ILE A 170 25.89 10.49 -6.81
N LEU A 171 25.93 11.22 -7.92
CA LEU A 171 26.77 10.90 -9.07
C LEU A 171 27.75 12.04 -9.32
N GLY A 172 29.02 11.78 -9.02
CA GLY A 172 30.17 12.62 -9.34
C GLY A 172 31.05 12.00 -10.42
N GLU A 173 32.20 12.59 -10.68
CA GLU A 173 33.15 12.09 -11.68
C GLU A 173 33.65 10.68 -11.33
N LYS A 174 33.94 10.43 -10.05
CA LYS A 174 34.43 9.13 -9.57
C LYS A 174 33.42 8.00 -9.79
N GLU A 175 32.14 8.30 -9.56
CA GLU A 175 31.06 7.33 -9.76
C GLU A 175 30.89 7.02 -11.24
N VAL A 176 30.99 8.03 -12.13
CA VAL A 176 30.92 7.85 -13.58
C VAL A 176 32.09 7.00 -14.07
N GLU A 177 33.34 7.33 -13.68
CA GLU A 177 34.54 6.60 -14.07
C GLU A 177 34.52 5.13 -13.61
N ALA A 178 33.96 4.88 -12.41
CA ALA A 178 33.87 3.55 -11.83
C ALA A 178 32.64 2.75 -12.28
N GLY A 179 31.71 3.35 -13.03
CA GLY A 179 30.41 2.74 -13.34
C GLY A 179 29.60 2.41 -12.06
N ALA A 180 29.73 3.22 -11.01
CA ALA A 180 29.17 3.03 -9.68
C ALA A 180 28.18 4.14 -9.31
N VAL A 181 27.54 4.00 -8.18
CA VAL A 181 26.63 5.00 -7.58
C VAL A 181 27.02 5.27 -6.12
N GLY A 182 27.12 6.54 -5.75
CA GLY A 182 27.30 6.96 -4.36
C GLY A 182 25.95 6.90 -3.64
N VAL A 183 25.80 5.99 -2.69
CA VAL A 183 24.51 5.70 -2.06
C VAL A 183 24.37 6.41 -0.73
N ARG A 184 23.28 7.12 -0.56
CA ARG A 184 22.88 7.72 0.71
C ARG A 184 21.50 7.24 1.13
N ALA A 185 21.43 6.54 2.25
CA ALA A 185 20.19 6.06 2.83
C ALA A 185 19.61 7.08 3.80
N ARG A 186 18.28 7.15 3.89
CA ARG A 186 17.58 8.11 4.77
C ARG A 186 17.96 7.96 6.25
N LYS A 187 18.10 6.72 6.74
CA LYS A 187 18.39 6.42 8.15
C LYS A 187 19.90 6.46 8.46
N GLU A 188 20.69 5.86 7.59
CA GLU A 188 22.12 5.57 7.82
C GLU A 188 23.04 6.69 7.31
N GLY A 189 22.52 7.57 6.47
CA GLY A 189 23.33 8.60 5.82
C GLY A 189 24.11 8.04 4.63
N ASP A 190 25.35 8.50 4.46
CA ASP A 190 26.24 8.03 3.39
C ASP A 190 26.72 6.63 3.71
N ILE A 191 26.41 5.68 2.83
CA ILE A 191 26.81 4.28 2.94
C ILE A 191 27.89 3.89 1.92
N GLY A 192 28.42 4.88 1.21
CA GLY A 192 29.53 4.70 0.26
C GLY A 192 29.08 4.42 -1.17
N ALA A 193 30.08 4.29 -2.05
CA ALA A 193 29.87 3.95 -3.44
C ALA A 193 29.80 2.45 -3.65
N MET A 194 28.92 2.01 -4.55
CA MET A 194 28.81 0.60 -4.93
C MET A 194 28.40 0.45 -6.39
N PRO A 195 28.65 -0.71 -7.02
CA PRO A 195 28.14 -1.01 -8.36
C PRO A 195 26.62 -0.91 -8.41
N ILE A 196 26.07 -0.43 -9.54
CA ILE A 196 24.61 -0.27 -9.69
C ILE A 196 23.85 -1.58 -9.47
N ASP A 197 24.41 -2.72 -9.92
CA ASP A 197 23.75 -4.02 -9.76
C ASP A 197 23.69 -4.47 -8.30
N ALA A 198 24.72 -4.12 -7.50
CA ALA A 198 24.71 -4.37 -6.06
C ALA A 198 23.62 -3.53 -5.35
N PHE A 199 23.46 -2.26 -5.76
CA PHE A 199 22.39 -1.43 -5.25
C PHE A 199 21.00 -1.96 -5.63
N VAL A 200 20.83 -2.40 -6.89
CA VAL A 200 19.58 -3.03 -7.37
C VAL A 200 19.25 -4.27 -6.54
N ALA A 201 20.22 -5.15 -6.31
CA ALA A 201 19.99 -6.35 -5.50
C ALA A 201 19.56 -5.98 -4.07
N LYS A 202 20.26 -5.03 -3.43
CA LYS A 202 19.95 -4.54 -2.09
C LYS A 202 18.51 -4.00 -1.98
N ILE A 203 18.12 -3.10 -2.89
CA ILE A 203 16.81 -2.45 -2.80
C ILE A 203 15.68 -3.43 -3.12
N LYS A 204 15.88 -4.38 -4.04
CA LYS A 204 14.92 -5.44 -4.33
C LYS A 204 14.70 -6.34 -3.13
N GLU A 205 15.74 -6.75 -2.45
CA GLU A 205 15.66 -7.55 -1.22
C GLU A 205 14.84 -6.83 -0.15
N GLU A 206 15.02 -5.51 0.03
CA GLU A 206 14.22 -4.71 0.96
C GLU A 206 12.75 -4.62 0.56
N VAL A 207 12.47 -4.50 -0.74
CA VAL A 207 11.10 -4.45 -1.28
C VAL A 207 10.39 -5.79 -1.11
N GLU A 208 11.05 -6.90 -1.46
CA GLU A 208 10.51 -8.26 -1.40
C GLU A 208 10.26 -8.72 0.03
N ASN A 209 11.12 -8.34 0.96
CA ASN A 209 11.02 -8.70 2.38
C ASN A 209 10.21 -7.68 3.20
N PHE A 210 9.61 -6.66 2.58
CA PHE A 210 8.83 -5.61 3.26
C PHE A 210 9.59 -4.97 4.43
N VAL A 211 10.88 -4.70 4.26
CA VAL A 211 11.74 -4.13 5.31
C VAL A 211 11.22 -2.75 5.73
N ARG A 212 11.18 -2.49 7.08
CA ARG A 212 10.66 -1.26 7.71
C ARG A 212 11.74 -0.26 8.05
#